data_7263d0d17d6b0aeb0edd072c35b48dfa
#
_entry.id   7263d0d17d6b0aeb0edd072c35b48dfa
#
_cell.length_a   1.000
_cell.length_b   1.000
_cell.length_c   1.000
_cell.angle_alpha   90.00
_cell.angle_beta   90.00
_cell.angle_gamma   90.00
#
_symmetry.space_group_name_H-M   'P 1'
#
loop_
_entity.id
_entity.type
_entity.pdbx_description
1 polymer ?
#
loop_
_entity_poly.entity_id
_entity_poly.type
_entity_poly.pdbx_seq_one_letter_code
_entity_poly.pdbx_strand_id
1 'polypeptide(L)'
;MSATITQGYLDHKIFSIVSEVAAEKGVRAFVIGGYVRDCFLGRPSKDIDIVVEGSGIELAEAVGERVRSNVSVFKNFGTAMLKYKGIEVEFVGARKESYRRDSRKPIVEDGTLEDDQLRRDFTINAMAFSLQKEDFGALVDPFGGIRDLAAGIIRTPLDPDTTYSDDPLRMVRAIRFATKLSTAEQQFTIVPESLESIRRNRERMSILSKERIVEELNKILVTPKPSIGFRLLEQTGLLD
;
A
#
# COMPACT_ATOMS: atom_id res chain seq x y z
N MET A 1 -10.82 5.40 -22.64
CA MET A 1 -10.02 4.18 -22.87
C MET A 1 -9.68 3.54 -21.52
N SER A 2 -10.64 2.98 -20.80
CA SER A 2 -10.39 2.50 -19.43
C SER A 2 -10.95 1.10 -19.10
N ALA A 3 -11.64 0.43 -19.97
CA ALA A 3 -12.40 -0.77 -19.61
C ALA A 3 -11.69 -2.13 -19.85
N THR A 4 -10.46 -2.16 -20.35
CA THR A 4 -9.87 -3.42 -20.87
C THR A 4 -8.67 -3.91 -20.05
N ILE A 5 -8.17 -3.18 -19.05
CA ILE A 5 -6.90 -3.49 -18.38
C ILE A 5 -7.05 -4.47 -17.21
N THR A 6 -8.26 -4.62 -16.66
CA THR A 6 -8.47 -5.33 -15.39
C THR A 6 -9.13 -6.70 -15.52
N GLN A 7 -9.41 -7.16 -16.75
CA GLN A 7 -10.00 -8.47 -16.98
C GLN A 7 -9.03 -9.58 -16.51
N GLY A 8 -9.44 -10.33 -15.49
CA GLY A 8 -8.64 -11.39 -14.87
C GLY A 8 -8.04 -11.07 -13.50
N TYR A 9 -7.89 -9.80 -13.12
CA TYR A 9 -7.27 -9.43 -11.84
C TYR A 9 -8.20 -9.59 -10.64
N LEU A 10 -9.52 -9.51 -10.85
CA LEU A 10 -10.54 -9.64 -9.81
C LEU A 10 -11.41 -10.91 -9.98
N ASP A 11 -10.86 -11.98 -10.58
CA ASP A 11 -11.60 -13.23 -10.84
C ASP A 11 -11.91 -14.02 -9.57
N HIS A 12 -11.18 -13.78 -8.48
CA HIS A 12 -11.46 -14.48 -7.24
C HIS A 12 -12.83 -14.06 -6.68
N LYS A 13 -13.67 -15.05 -6.36
CA LYS A 13 -15.06 -14.85 -5.93
C LYS A 13 -15.24 -13.89 -4.75
N ILE A 14 -14.21 -13.69 -3.92
CA ILE A 14 -14.28 -12.76 -2.79
C ILE A 14 -14.58 -11.34 -3.24
N PHE A 15 -14.06 -10.90 -4.39
CA PHE A 15 -14.26 -9.54 -4.88
C PHE A 15 -15.72 -9.27 -5.26
N SER A 16 -16.39 -10.21 -5.92
CA SER A 16 -17.82 -10.07 -6.22
C SER A 16 -18.67 -10.09 -4.96
N ILE A 17 -18.32 -10.92 -3.97
CA ILE A 17 -19.01 -10.97 -2.68
C ILE A 17 -18.86 -9.63 -1.94
N VAL A 18 -17.64 -9.08 -1.89
CA VAL A 18 -17.40 -7.77 -1.25
C VAL A 18 -18.18 -6.67 -1.96
N SER A 19 -18.19 -6.67 -3.30
CA SER A 19 -18.97 -5.73 -4.11
C SER A 19 -20.46 -5.77 -3.80
N GLU A 20 -21.03 -6.97 -3.72
CA GLU A 20 -22.45 -7.16 -3.37
C GLU A 20 -22.77 -6.63 -1.96
N VAL A 21 -21.97 -7.03 -0.96
CA VAL A 21 -22.18 -6.64 0.44
C VAL A 21 -21.95 -5.14 0.64
N ALA A 22 -20.96 -4.54 -0.02
CA ALA A 22 -20.71 -3.11 0.03
C ALA A 22 -21.91 -2.32 -0.53
N ALA A 23 -22.46 -2.78 -1.67
CA ALA A 23 -23.67 -2.17 -2.25
C ALA A 23 -24.89 -2.29 -1.34
N GLU A 24 -25.11 -3.43 -0.67
CA GLU A 24 -26.19 -3.62 0.31
C GLU A 24 -26.05 -2.69 1.51
N LYS A 25 -24.80 -2.40 1.93
CA LYS A 25 -24.52 -1.48 3.03
C LYS A 25 -24.44 -0.01 2.61
N GLY A 26 -24.49 0.28 1.31
CA GLY A 26 -24.40 1.64 0.78
C GLY A 26 -23.02 2.28 0.98
N VAL A 27 -21.96 1.48 1.03
CA VAL A 27 -20.57 1.96 1.16
C VAL A 27 -19.75 1.67 -0.10
N ARG A 28 -18.73 2.49 -0.34
CA ARG A 28 -17.78 2.28 -1.44
C ARG A 28 -16.58 1.47 -0.94
N ALA A 29 -16.18 0.46 -1.70
CA ALA A 29 -15.05 -0.40 -1.38
C ALA A 29 -14.09 -0.53 -2.57
N PHE A 30 -12.79 -0.67 -2.26
CA PHE A 30 -11.72 -0.72 -3.27
C PHE A 30 -10.64 -1.70 -2.85
N VAL A 31 -10.13 -2.46 -3.79
CA VAL A 31 -8.87 -3.22 -3.59
C VAL A 31 -7.72 -2.26 -3.82
N ILE A 32 -6.71 -2.24 -2.96
CA ILE A 32 -5.65 -1.23 -3.01
C ILE A 32 -4.27 -1.82 -2.72
N GLY A 33 -3.23 -1.11 -3.11
CA GLY A 33 -1.87 -1.34 -2.61
C GLY A 33 -1.11 -2.45 -3.30
N GLY A 34 -0.50 -3.32 -2.50
CA GLY A 34 0.39 -4.38 -2.97
C GLY A 34 -0.26 -5.33 -3.96
N TYR A 35 -1.49 -5.72 -3.72
CA TYR A 35 -2.25 -6.60 -4.62
C TYR A 35 -2.38 -6.00 -6.02
N VAL A 36 -2.83 -4.73 -6.11
CA VAL A 36 -3.03 -4.04 -7.41
C VAL A 36 -1.71 -3.93 -8.17
N ARG A 37 -0.64 -3.49 -7.50
CA ARG A 37 0.70 -3.44 -8.09
C ARG A 37 1.14 -4.81 -8.62
N ASP A 38 0.98 -5.86 -7.82
CA ASP A 38 1.47 -7.21 -8.14
C ASP A 38 0.65 -7.84 -9.28
N CYS A 39 -0.64 -7.50 -9.45
CA CYS A 39 -1.42 -7.84 -10.64
C CYS A 39 -0.73 -7.34 -11.92
N PHE A 40 -0.35 -6.06 -11.98
CA PHE A 40 0.32 -5.49 -13.16
C PHE A 40 1.73 -6.05 -13.39
N LEU A 41 2.40 -6.53 -12.34
CA LEU A 41 3.69 -7.21 -12.44
C LEU A 41 3.57 -8.70 -12.78
N GLY A 42 2.35 -9.24 -12.93
CA GLY A 42 2.13 -10.67 -13.15
C GLY A 42 2.59 -11.55 -11.99
N ARG A 43 2.61 -11.02 -10.76
CA ARG A 43 3.04 -11.72 -9.54
C ARG A 43 1.82 -12.16 -8.74
N PRO A 44 1.72 -13.43 -8.30
CA PRO A 44 0.62 -13.86 -7.46
C PRO A 44 0.71 -13.19 -6.08
N SER A 45 -0.42 -12.66 -5.60
CA SER A 45 -0.56 -12.17 -4.23
C SER A 45 -1.73 -12.87 -3.54
N LYS A 46 -1.53 -13.21 -2.27
CA LYS A 46 -2.57 -13.83 -1.42
C LYS A 46 -3.09 -12.86 -0.36
N ASP A 47 -2.45 -11.72 -0.22
CA ASP A 47 -2.80 -10.67 0.73
C ASP A 47 -3.57 -9.60 -0.03
N ILE A 48 -4.83 -9.40 0.35
CA ILE A 48 -5.75 -8.46 -0.27
C ILE A 48 -6.10 -7.39 0.75
N ASP A 49 -5.77 -6.14 0.45
CA ASP A 49 -6.18 -4.98 1.24
C ASP A 49 -7.42 -4.35 0.60
N ILE A 50 -8.50 -4.21 1.37
CA ILE A 50 -9.74 -3.54 0.97
C ILE A 50 -9.90 -2.27 1.79
N VAL A 51 -9.94 -1.15 1.11
CA VAL A 51 -10.28 0.17 1.69
C VAL A 51 -11.76 0.41 1.49
N VAL A 52 -12.42 0.90 2.55
CA VAL A 52 -13.86 1.18 2.60
C VAL A 52 -14.06 2.64 2.96
N GLU A 53 -14.82 3.38 2.16
CA GLU A 53 -15.33 4.70 2.59
C GLU A 53 -16.46 4.49 3.58
N GLY A 54 -16.07 4.33 4.86
CA GLY A 54 -16.89 3.91 5.97
C GLY A 54 -16.18 2.93 6.90
N SER A 55 -16.94 2.12 7.62
CA SER A 55 -16.40 1.15 8.58
C SER A 55 -15.88 -0.12 7.89
N GLY A 56 -14.56 -0.29 7.83
CA GLY A 56 -13.94 -1.54 7.36
C GLY A 56 -14.34 -2.75 8.21
N ILE A 57 -14.50 -2.56 9.53
CA ILE A 57 -14.93 -3.62 10.46
C ILE A 57 -16.33 -4.11 10.12
N GLU A 58 -17.29 -3.20 9.96
CA GLU A 58 -18.69 -3.57 9.66
C GLU A 58 -18.83 -4.26 8.30
N LEU A 59 -18.05 -3.83 7.30
CA LEU A 59 -18.03 -4.51 6.01
C LEU A 59 -17.42 -5.91 6.14
N ALA A 60 -16.28 -6.06 6.86
CA ALA A 60 -15.64 -7.35 7.09
C ALA A 60 -16.57 -8.34 7.79
N GLU A 61 -17.29 -7.90 8.84
CA GLU A 61 -18.24 -8.73 9.58
C GLU A 61 -19.38 -9.22 8.66
N ALA A 62 -19.95 -8.32 7.86
CA ALA A 62 -21.02 -8.68 6.92
C ALA A 62 -20.54 -9.63 5.80
N VAL A 63 -19.33 -9.42 5.29
CA VAL A 63 -18.71 -10.36 4.34
C VAL A 63 -18.42 -11.70 5.00
N GLY A 64 -17.90 -11.69 6.25
CA GLY A 64 -17.65 -12.89 7.04
C GLY A 64 -18.89 -13.75 7.25
N GLU A 65 -20.01 -13.13 7.59
CA GLU A 65 -21.32 -13.79 7.68
C GLU A 65 -21.74 -14.42 6.34
N ARG A 66 -21.61 -13.68 5.23
CA ARG A 66 -21.96 -14.14 3.89
C ARG A 66 -21.15 -15.35 3.45
N VAL A 67 -19.85 -15.41 3.79
CA VAL A 67 -18.94 -16.49 3.41
C VAL A 67 -18.78 -17.56 4.52
N ARG A 68 -19.42 -17.39 5.67
CA ARG A 68 -19.31 -18.27 6.86
C ARG A 68 -17.86 -18.41 7.32
N SER A 69 -17.13 -17.31 7.39
CA SER A 69 -15.76 -17.24 7.87
C SER A 69 -15.66 -16.38 9.14
N ASN A 70 -14.78 -16.78 10.04
CA ASN A 70 -14.47 -16.00 11.24
C ASN A 70 -13.74 -14.71 10.84
N VAL A 71 -14.11 -13.60 11.49
CA VAL A 71 -13.49 -12.30 11.33
C VAL A 71 -12.66 -11.97 12.56
N SER A 72 -11.38 -11.65 12.35
CA SER A 72 -10.50 -11.14 13.40
C SER A 72 -10.56 -9.61 13.38
N VAL A 73 -11.02 -9.00 14.47
CA VAL A 73 -11.19 -7.55 14.57
C VAL A 73 -10.06 -6.93 15.39
N PHE A 74 -9.41 -5.92 14.85
CA PHE A 74 -8.34 -5.16 15.48
C PHE A 74 -8.79 -3.72 15.78
N LYS A 75 -9.64 -3.57 16.81
CA LYS A 75 -10.33 -2.31 17.15
C LYS A 75 -9.39 -1.10 17.27
N ASN A 76 -8.21 -1.30 17.87
CA ASN A 76 -7.23 -0.23 18.05
C ASN A 76 -6.65 0.34 16.73
N PHE A 77 -6.77 -0.43 15.65
CA PHE A 77 -6.30 -0.05 14.31
C PHE A 77 -7.45 0.26 13.35
N GLY A 78 -8.69 0.01 13.77
CA GLY A 78 -9.86 0.17 12.89
C GLY A 78 -9.87 -0.82 11.73
N THR A 79 -9.21 -1.99 11.86
CA THR A 79 -9.11 -2.99 10.81
C THR A 79 -9.73 -4.31 11.22
N ALA A 80 -10.11 -5.10 10.23
CA ALA A 80 -10.58 -6.46 10.42
C ALA A 80 -10.07 -7.37 9.30
N MET A 81 -9.85 -8.63 9.58
CA MET A 81 -9.30 -9.61 8.65
C MET A 81 -10.15 -10.87 8.64
N LEU A 82 -10.35 -11.44 7.46
CA LEU A 82 -10.92 -12.78 7.30
C LEU A 82 -10.08 -13.62 6.34
N LYS A 83 -10.23 -14.94 6.44
CA LYS A 83 -9.62 -15.89 5.51
C LYS A 83 -10.70 -16.52 4.64
N TYR A 84 -10.49 -16.49 3.33
CA TYR A 84 -11.40 -17.10 2.38
C TYR A 84 -10.64 -17.91 1.32
N LYS A 85 -10.83 -19.24 1.33
CA LYS A 85 -10.22 -20.16 0.35
C LYS A 85 -8.70 -19.97 0.17
N GLY A 86 -7.99 -19.79 1.28
CA GLY A 86 -6.52 -19.67 1.31
C GLY A 86 -5.99 -18.26 0.99
N ILE A 87 -6.88 -17.27 0.88
CA ILE A 87 -6.56 -15.85 0.74
C ILE A 87 -6.85 -15.15 2.06
N GLU A 88 -5.99 -14.21 2.45
CA GLU A 88 -6.22 -13.28 3.55
C GLU A 88 -6.75 -11.96 2.99
N VAL A 89 -7.86 -11.49 3.57
CA VAL A 89 -8.49 -10.24 3.17
C VAL A 89 -8.57 -9.33 4.38
N GLU A 90 -7.85 -8.23 4.35
CA GLU A 90 -7.88 -7.17 5.35
C GLU A 90 -8.81 -6.06 4.89
N PHE A 91 -9.64 -5.58 5.81
CA PHE A 91 -10.56 -4.46 5.59
C PHE A 91 -10.15 -3.31 6.48
N VAL A 92 -10.04 -2.13 5.90
CA VAL A 92 -9.69 -0.90 6.61
C VAL A 92 -10.61 0.24 6.16
N GLY A 93 -11.06 1.07 7.09
CA GLY A 93 -11.74 2.32 6.74
C GLY A 93 -10.78 3.26 6.02
N ALA A 94 -11.24 3.92 4.95
CA ALA A 94 -10.51 5.00 4.33
C ALA A 94 -10.27 6.09 5.36
N ARG A 95 -9.04 6.61 5.43
CA ARG A 95 -8.65 7.54 6.47
C ARG A 95 -7.76 8.65 5.96
N LYS A 96 -7.97 9.81 6.54
CA LYS A 96 -7.07 10.95 6.44
C LYS A 96 -6.13 10.93 7.64
N GLU A 97 -4.85 11.13 7.40
CA GLU A 97 -3.84 11.18 8.43
C GLU A 97 -3.21 12.57 8.48
N SER A 98 -3.01 13.07 9.70
CA SER A 98 -2.22 14.28 9.94
C SER A 98 -1.14 13.97 10.99
N TYR A 99 0.05 14.53 10.82
CA TYR A 99 1.19 14.21 11.66
C TYR A 99 1.67 15.43 12.44
N ARG A 100 2.16 15.18 13.67
CA ARG A 100 2.89 16.18 14.44
C ARG A 100 4.39 15.97 14.21
N ARG A 101 5.15 17.06 14.19
CA ARG A 101 6.59 17.03 13.91
C ARG A 101 7.41 16.17 14.88
N ASP A 102 6.96 16.04 16.11
CA ASP A 102 7.61 15.29 17.22
C ASP A 102 7.12 13.84 17.35
N SER A 103 6.17 13.41 16.52
CA SER A 103 5.58 12.08 16.59
C SER A 103 5.27 11.54 15.20
N ARG A 104 5.57 10.26 15.00
CA ARG A 104 5.14 9.50 13.84
C ARG A 104 3.72 8.91 13.97
N LYS A 105 3.08 9.06 15.14
CA LYS A 105 1.71 8.59 15.34
C LYS A 105 0.76 9.60 14.71
N PRO A 106 0.03 9.23 13.65
CA PRO A 106 -0.91 10.14 13.02
C PRO A 106 -2.12 10.40 13.93
N ILE A 107 -2.71 11.56 13.74
CA ILE A 107 -4.11 11.80 14.09
C ILE A 107 -4.90 11.27 12.92
N VAL A 108 -5.84 10.36 13.17
CA VAL A 108 -6.61 9.65 12.15
C VAL A 108 -8.06 10.13 12.18
N GLU A 109 -8.58 10.48 11.01
CA GLU A 109 -9.97 10.85 10.78
C GLU A 109 -10.53 10.00 9.63
N ASP A 110 -11.84 9.83 9.57
CA ASP A 110 -12.49 9.20 8.43
C ASP A 110 -12.21 10.01 7.16
N GLY A 111 -11.90 9.32 6.07
CA GLY A 111 -11.49 9.93 4.83
C GLY A 111 -12.14 9.28 3.61
N THR A 112 -11.80 9.80 2.45
CA THR A 112 -12.13 9.25 1.15
C THR A 112 -11.03 8.31 0.65
N LEU A 113 -11.29 7.59 -0.46
CA LEU A 113 -10.25 6.82 -1.14
C LEU A 113 -9.04 7.70 -1.49
N GLU A 114 -9.27 8.93 -1.97
CA GLU A 114 -8.20 9.86 -2.34
C GLU A 114 -7.33 10.23 -1.13
N ASP A 115 -7.93 10.50 0.03
CA ASP A 115 -7.20 10.75 1.28
C ASP A 115 -6.33 9.53 1.65
N ASP A 116 -6.86 8.31 1.52
CA ASP A 116 -6.11 7.08 1.80
C ASP A 116 -4.97 6.87 0.80
N GLN A 117 -5.18 7.16 -0.47
CA GLN A 117 -4.14 7.07 -1.50
C GLN A 117 -3.03 8.10 -1.29
N LEU A 118 -3.38 9.36 -0.93
CA LEU A 118 -2.43 10.44 -0.66
C LEU A 118 -1.45 10.12 0.47
N ARG A 119 -1.91 9.48 1.53
CA ARG A 119 -1.06 9.15 2.68
C ARG A 119 -0.13 7.96 2.46
N ARG A 120 -0.25 7.23 1.34
CA ARG A 120 0.60 6.07 1.06
C ARG A 120 2.03 6.44 0.77
N ASP A 121 2.91 5.46 0.91
CA ASP A 121 4.35 5.64 0.74
C ASP A 121 4.75 5.95 -0.72
N PHE A 122 4.21 5.18 -1.70
CA PHE A 122 4.61 5.30 -3.10
C PHE A 122 3.41 5.22 -4.04
N THR A 123 3.53 5.90 -5.19
CA THR A 123 2.50 5.92 -6.25
C THR A 123 2.11 4.51 -6.69
N ILE A 124 3.09 3.61 -6.83
CA ILE A 124 2.88 2.20 -7.20
C ILE A 124 2.08 1.39 -6.18
N ASN A 125 1.99 1.85 -4.93
CA ASN A 125 1.20 1.26 -3.85
C ASN A 125 -0.09 2.04 -3.57
N ALA A 126 -0.32 3.13 -4.28
CA ALA A 126 -1.51 3.97 -4.15
C ALA A 126 -2.59 3.66 -5.19
N MET A 127 -2.32 2.78 -6.15
CA MET A 127 -3.30 2.32 -7.14
C MET A 127 -4.40 1.48 -6.48
N ALA A 128 -5.63 1.64 -6.97
CA ALA A 128 -6.78 0.87 -6.47
C ALA A 128 -7.65 0.35 -7.63
N PHE A 129 -8.36 -0.75 -7.40
CA PHE A 129 -9.45 -1.22 -8.25
C PHE A 129 -10.79 -0.97 -7.57
N SER A 130 -11.75 -0.38 -8.27
CA SER A 130 -13.11 -0.21 -7.78
C SER A 130 -13.81 -1.56 -7.63
N LEU A 131 -14.56 -1.71 -6.53
CA LEU A 131 -15.49 -2.81 -6.30
C LEU A 131 -16.96 -2.36 -6.40
N GLN A 132 -17.23 -1.14 -6.88
CA GLN A 132 -18.60 -0.69 -7.13
C GLN A 132 -19.19 -1.46 -8.31
N LYS A 133 -20.51 -1.70 -8.31
CA LYS A 133 -21.15 -2.44 -9.41
C LYS A 133 -21.05 -1.71 -10.76
N GLU A 134 -21.07 -0.39 -10.72
CA GLU A 134 -21.11 0.49 -11.89
C GLU A 134 -19.78 0.52 -12.64
N ASP A 135 -18.67 0.37 -11.91
CA ASP A 135 -17.32 0.47 -12.45
C ASP A 135 -16.37 -0.63 -11.90
N PHE A 136 -16.93 -1.81 -11.62
CA PHE A 136 -16.21 -2.94 -11.06
C PHE A 136 -14.94 -3.26 -11.86
N GLY A 137 -13.79 -3.26 -11.17
CA GLY A 137 -12.47 -3.49 -11.74
C GLY A 137 -11.86 -2.26 -12.42
N ALA A 138 -12.51 -1.09 -12.42
CA ALA A 138 -11.89 0.12 -12.92
C ALA A 138 -10.67 0.51 -12.09
N LEU A 139 -9.57 0.87 -12.77
CA LEU A 139 -8.36 1.37 -12.11
C LEU A 139 -8.56 2.82 -11.66
N VAL A 140 -8.30 3.07 -10.37
CA VAL A 140 -8.25 4.41 -9.77
C VAL A 140 -6.79 4.73 -9.46
N ASP A 141 -6.16 5.57 -10.28
CA ASP A 141 -4.74 5.90 -10.23
C ASP A 141 -4.51 7.41 -10.41
N PRO A 142 -4.85 8.24 -9.41
CA PRO A 142 -4.71 9.69 -9.53
C PRO A 142 -3.26 10.16 -9.56
N PHE A 143 -2.31 9.35 -9.07
CA PHE A 143 -0.89 9.72 -8.94
C PHE A 143 0.01 9.13 -10.03
N GLY A 144 -0.54 8.40 -10.99
CA GLY A 144 0.21 7.83 -12.10
C GLY A 144 1.08 6.64 -11.71
N GLY A 145 0.65 5.86 -10.72
CA GLY A 145 1.35 4.67 -10.24
C GLY A 145 1.59 3.63 -11.33
N ILE A 146 0.66 3.46 -12.27
CA ILE A 146 0.84 2.55 -13.40
C ILE A 146 1.98 2.99 -14.33
N ARG A 147 2.17 4.30 -14.54
CA ARG A 147 3.28 4.84 -15.35
C ARG A 147 4.60 4.66 -14.63
N ASP A 148 4.64 4.96 -13.33
CA ASP A 148 5.84 4.78 -12.50
C ASP A 148 6.21 3.29 -12.43
N LEU A 149 5.24 2.40 -12.30
CA LEU A 149 5.46 0.95 -12.29
C LEU A 149 6.06 0.45 -13.62
N ALA A 150 5.51 0.88 -14.75
CA ALA A 150 6.00 0.54 -16.08
C ALA A 150 7.42 1.10 -16.33
N ALA A 151 7.72 2.28 -15.79
CA ALA A 151 9.04 2.92 -15.91
C ALA A 151 10.08 2.42 -14.88
N GLY A 152 9.68 1.57 -13.92
CA GLY A 152 10.58 1.13 -12.84
C GLY A 152 10.94 2.26 -11.86
N ILE A 153 9.96 3.09 -11.50
CA ILE A 153 10.17 4.28 -10.68
C ILE A 153 9.53 4.11 -9.29
N ILE A 154 10.27 4.49 -8.26
CA ILE A 154 9.77 4.66 -6.89
C ILE A 154 9.63 6.15 -6.62
N ARG A 155 8.38 6.60 -6.47
CA ARG A 155 7.98 7.99 -6.27
C ARG A 155 6.90 8.07 -5.18
N THR A 156 6.92 9.12 -4.38
CA THR A 156 5.89 9.41 -3.37
C THR A 156 4.67 10.12 -4.00
N PRO A 157 3.43 9.85 -3.55
CA PRO A 157 2.25 10.59 -4.03
C PRO A 157 2.30 12.08 -3.70
N LEU A 158 2.79 12.40 -2.50
CA LEU A 158 3.02 13.76 -2.01
C LEU A 158 4.48 14.16 -2.19
N ASP A 159 4.78 15.41 -1.81
CA ASP A 159 6.15 15.88 -1.65
C ASP A 159 6.97 14.91 -0.78
N PRO A 160 8.17 14.49 -1.21
CA PRO A 160 8.95 13.50 -0.48
C PRO A 160 9.41 13.99 0.89
N ASP A 161 9.67 15.29 1.11
CA ASP A 161 10.05 15.79 2.42
C ASP A 161 8.89 15.66 3.42
N THR A 162 7.66 15.93 2.99
CA THR A 162 6.47 15.64 3.79
C THR A 162 6.33 14.17 4.08
N THR A 163 6.38 13.32 3.05
CA THR A 163 6.19 11.86 3.16
C THR A 163 7.20 11.21 4.10
N TYR A 164 8.47 11.57 4.03
CA TYR A 164 9.54 11.01 4.87
C TYR A 164 9.63 11.65 6.24
N SER A 165 9.20 12.90 6.39
CA SER A 165 9.05 13.54 7.68
C SER A 165 7.92 12.93 8.50
N ASP A 166 6.80 12.60 7.87
CA ASP A 166 5.62 12.01 8.53
C ASP A 166 5.91 10.60 9.08
N ASP A 167 6.45 9.71 8.26
CA ASP A 167 6.94 8.39 8.70
C ASP A 167 8.32 8.11 8.11
N PRO A 168 9.40 8.31 8.90
CA PRO A 168 10.77 8.10 8.45
C PRO A 168 11.07 6.67 7.99
N LEU A 169 10.29 5.66 8.41
CA LEU A 169 10.45 4.29 7.92
C LEU A 169 10.27 4.19 6.41
N ARG A 170 9.49 5.09 5.81
CA ARG A 170 9.28 5.15 4.36
C ARG A 170 10.58 5.36 3.57
N MET A 171 11.62 5.95 4.19
CA MET A 171 12.95 6.07 3.58
C MET A 171 13.59 4.69 3.33
N VAL A 172 13.60 3.82 4.35
CA VAL A 172 14.10 2.45 4.21
C VAL A 172 13.19 1.61 3.29
N ARG A 173 11.87 1.85 3.37
CA ARG A 173 10.90 1.20 2.49
C ARG A 173 11.11 1.57 1.01
N ALA A 174 11.49 2.83 0.68
CA ALA A 174 11.84 3.23 -0.69
C ALA A 174 12.99 2.37 -1.23
N ILE A 175 14.04 2.22 -0.45
CA ILE A 175 15.21 1.40 -0.78
C ILE A 175 14.80 -0.07 -0.92
N ARG A 176 13.99 -0.58 0.01
CA ARG A 176 13.49 -1.95 -0.05
C ARG A 176 12.66 -2.21 -1.31
N PHE A 177 11.76 -1.31 -1.69
CA PHE A 177 10.97 -1.49 -2.91
C PHE A 177 11.82 -1.39 -4.17
N ALA A 178 12.76 -0.43 -4.26
CA ALA A 178 13.71 -0.36 -5.36
C ALA A 178 14.50 -1.67 -5.49
N THR A 179 14.91 -2.28 -4.36
CA THR A 179 15.66 -3.54 -4.36
C THR A 179 14.75 -4.74 -4.71
N LYS A 180 13.60 -4.87 -4.03
CA LYS A 180 12.71 -6.02 -4.16
C LYS A 180 12.05 -6.14 -5.54
N LEU A 181 11.73 -5.00 -6.15
CA LEU A 181 11.02 -4.98 -7.42
C LEU A 181 11.99 -5.12 -8.63
N SER A 182 13.27 -4.79 -8.46
CA SER A 182 14.27 -4.96 -9.51
C SER A 182 14.46 -6.42 -9.91
N THR A 183 14.47 -6.66 -11.21
CA THR A 183 14.75 -7.95 -11.85
C THR A 183 15.98 -7.83 -12.76
N ALA A 184 16.27 -8.87 -13.55
CA ALA A 184 17.30 -8.80 -14.58
C ALA A 184 16.85 -7.91 -15.76
N GLU A 185 15.56 -7.91 -16.05
CA GLU A 185 14.94 -7.24 -17.18
C GLU A 185 14.59 -5.78 -16.88
N GLN A 186 14.22 -5.48 -15.62
CA GLN A 186 13.80 -4.14 -15.20
C GLN A 186 14.40 -3.76 -13.87
N GLN A 187 15.11 -2.65 -13.84
CA GLN A 187 15.63 -2.06 -12.61
C GLN A 187 14.68 -0.97 -12.10
N PHE A 188 14.35 -1.02 -10.82
CA PHE A 188 13.60 0.02 -10.14
C PHE A 188 14.54 1.04 -9.50
N THR A 189 14.27 2.32 -9.73
CA THR A 189 15.07 3.44 -9.23
C THR A 189 14.22 4.40 -8.42
N ILE A 190 14.81 5.01 -7.40
CA ILE A 190 14.18 6.08 -6.63
C ILE A 190 14.43 7.39 -7.36
N VAL A 191 13.40 8.21 -7.54
CA VAL A 191 13.54 9.52 -8.20
C VAL A 191 14.53 10.42 -7.45
N PRO A 192 15.29 11.28 -8.17
CA PRO A 192 16.34 12.11 -7.56
C PRO A 192 15.84 12.97 -6.39
N GLU A 193 14.66 13.55 -6.52
CA GLU A 193 14.03 14.37 -5.48
C GLU A 193 13.80 13.60 -4.19
N SER A 194 13.37 12.32 -4.30
CA SER A 194 13.21 11.43 -3.15
C SER A 194 14.55 11.04 -2.53
N LEU A 195 15.59 10.78 -3.32
CA LEU A 195 16.92 10.48 -2.79
C LEU A 195 17.50 11.66 -1.99
N GLU A 196 17.36 12.88 -2.52
CA GLU A 196 17.78 14.09 -1.81
C GLU A 196 16.97 14.31 -0.52
N SER A 197 15.67 14.06 -0.56
CA SER A 197 14.82 14.13 0.62
C SER A 197 15.21 13.10 1.68
N ILE A 198 15.55 11.88 1.28
CA ILE A 198 16.03 10.86 2.22
C ILE A 198 17.29 11.35 2.93
N ARG A 199 18.27 11.92 2.21
CA ARG A 199 19.49 12.47 2.82
C ARG A 199 19.20 13.58 3.83
N ARG A 200 18.28 14.50 3.50
CA ARG A 200 17.88 15.59 4.40
C ARG A 200 17.17 15.11 5.65
N ASN A 201 16.34 14.06 5.53
CA ASN A 201 15.50 13.56 6.60
C ASN A 201 16.11 12.39 7.38
N ARG A 202 17.31 11.91 7.05
CA ARG A 202 17.92 10.69 7.62
C ARG A 202 17.98 10.68 9.14
N GLU A 203 18.26 11.83 9.78
CA GLU A 203 18.35 11.95 11.23
C GLU A 203 17.02 11.63 11.94
N ARG A 204 15.90 11.77 11.25
CA ARG A 204 14.58 11.39 11.77
C ARG A 204 14.41 9.87 11.97
N MET A 205 15.32 9.05 11.45
CA MET A 205 15.34 7.61 11.76
C MET A 205 15.46 7.35 13.27
N SER A 206 16.04 8.28 14.02
CA SER A 206 16.21 8.18 15.49
C SER A 206 14.90 8.08 16.26
N ILE A 207 13.75 8.50 15.69
CA ILE A 207 12.44 8.38 16.34
C ILE A 207 11.79 6.98 16.15
N LEU A 208 12.39 6.13 15.32
CA LEU A 208 11.89 4.78 15.05
C LEU A 208 12.42 3.78 16.06
N SER A 209 11.64 2.75 16.34
CA SER A 209 12.15 1.60 17.08
C SER A 209 13.10 0.77 16.22
N LYS A 210 14.13 0.22 16.83
CA LYS A 210 15.15 -0.60 16.15
C LYS A 210 14.53 -1.82 15.46
N GLU A 211 13.51 -2.41 16.09
CA GLU A 211 12.82 -3.60 15.56
C GLU A 211 12.23 -3.33 14.18
N ARG A 212 11.57 -2.17 13.99
CA ARG A 212 10.98 -1.80 12.68
C ARG A 212 12.04 -1.58 11.61
N ILE A 213 13.16 -0.96 11.97
CA ILE A 213 14.28 -0.76 11.04
C ILE A 213 14.85 -2.13 10.63
N VAL A 214 15.09 -3.01 11.61
CA VAL A 214 15.63 -4.36 11.38
C VAL A 214 14.68 -5.19 10.50
N GLU A 215 13.38 -5.10 10.70
CA GLU A 215 12.41 -5.77 9.84
C GLU A 215 12.54 -5.36 8.36
N GLU A 216 12.68 -4.07 8.08
CA GLU A 216 12.84 -3.59 6.70
C GLU A 216 14.22 -3.99 6.13
N LEU A 217 15.28 -3.93 6.92
CA LEU A 217 16.61 -4.41 6.53
C LEU A 217 16.62 -5.92 6.23
N ASN A 218 15.97 -6.72 7.04
CA ASN A 218 15.83 -8.15 6.80
C ASN A 218 15.08 -8.43 5.47
N LYS A 219 14.04 -7.64 5.17
CA LYS A 219 13.33 -7.74 3.88
C LYS A 219 14.22 -7.35 2.69
N ILE A 220 15.22 -6.47 2.87
CA ILE A 220 16.23 -6.17 1.84
C ILE A 220 17.18 -7.35 1.69
N LEU A 221 17.68 -7.91 2.79
CA LEU A 221 18.64 -9.02 2.80
C LEU A 221 18.14 -10.26 2.06
N VAL A 222 16.86 -10.59 2.17
CA VAL A 222 16.26 -11.76 1.53
C VAL A 222 15.89 -11.54 0.06
N THR A 223 16.16 -10.37 -0.52
CA THR A 223 15.94 -10.13 -1.95
C THR A 223 17.00 -10.85 -2.82
N PRO A 224 16.71 -11.12 -4.10
CA PRO A 224 17.71 -11.76 -5.00
C PRO A 224 19.01 -10.97 -5.17
N LYS A 225 18.97 -9.64 -5.04
CA LYS A 225 20.13 -8.74 -5.20
C LYS A 225 20.19 -7.70 -4.07
N PRO A 226 20.49 -8.10 -2.83
CA PRO A 226 20.50 -7.19 -1.67
C PRO A 226 21.55 -6.08 -1.80
N SER A 227 22.59 -6.29 -2.62
CA SER A 227 23.63 -5.28 -2.88
C SER A 227 23.08 -3.98 -3.47
N ILE A 228 21.93 -4.00 -4.18
CA ILE A 228 21.27 -2.79 -4.66
C ILE A 228 20.83 -1.95 -3.46
N GLY A 229 20.16 -2.59 -2.49
CA GLY A 229 19.66 -1.92 -1.29
C GLY A 229 20.80 -1.35 -0.44
N PHE A 230 21.87 -2.13 -0.21
CA PHE A 230 22.98 -1.66 0.62
C PHE A 230 23.73 -0.48 -0.02
N ARG A 231 23.90 -0.45 -1.34
CA ARG A 231 24.46 0.73 -2.02
C ARG A 231 23.58 1.97 -1.87
N LEU A 232 22.26 1.80 -1.94
CA LEU A 232 21.32 2.91 -1.74
C LEU A 232 21.31 3.39 -0.28
N LEU A 233 21.41 2.49 0.71
CA LEU A 233 21.55 2.84 2.12
C LEU A 233 22.81 3.66 2.36
N GLU A 234 23.96 3.22 1.82
CA GLU A 234 25.22 3.94 1.89
C GLU A 234 25.12 5.31 1.20
N GLN A 235 24.63 5.34 -0.05
CA GLN A 235 24.47 6.57 -0.83
C GLN A 235 23.58 7.62 -0.14
N THR A 236 22.61 7.20 0.63
CA THR A 236 21.67 8.08 1.35
C THR A 236 22.09 8.40 2.78
N GLY A 237 23.15 7.77 3.30
CA GLY A 237 23.61 7.92 4.69
C GLY A 237 22.67 7.27 5.71
N LEU A 238 21.89 6.27 5.29
CA LEU A 238 21.02 5.50 6.20
C LEU A 238 21.74 4.26 6.78
N LEU A 239 22.99 4.03 6.39
CA LEU A 239 23.80 2.93 6.89
C LEU A 239 24.70 3.37 8.08
N ASP A 240 24.88 4.69 8.25
CA ASP A 240 25.65 5.31 9.33
C ASP A 240 24.86 5.34 10.65
#